data_0a99453111e513c26af4256a9c7a341b
#
_entry.id   0a99453111e513c26af4256a9c7a341b
#
_cell.length_a   1.000
_cell.length_b   1.000
_cell.length_c   1.000
_cell.angle_alpha   90.00
_cell.angle_beta   90.00
_cell.angle_gamma   90.00
#
_symmetry.space_group_name_H-M   'P 1'
#
loop_
_entity.id
_entity.type
_entity.pdbx_description
1 polymer ?
#
loop_
_entity_poly.entity_id
_entity_poly.type
_entity_poly.pdbx_seq_one_letter_code
_entity_poly.pdbx_strand_id
1 'polypeptide(L)'
;AEFSLSQPLLNTEVTASGYSFDGTLDAPSVTYGKLSDLRGLSGETNMTRLALKALPGDAGGPVLDPNGGVLGMLLPKPTSKDRSLPDDVNFIVNHKTLQEILAGSGMAGKISSSTTPIDALDLSKKAAGMTALVRCWD
;
A
#
# COMPACT_ATOMS: atom_id res chain seq x y z
N ALA A 1 7.00 8.20 7.74
CA ALA A 1 6.73 6.81 7.35
C ALA A 1 7.97 5.95 7.54
N GLU A 2 7.77 4.74 8.05
CA GLU A 2 8.84 3.75 8.22
C GLU A 2 8.46 2.47 7.48
N PHE A 3 9.41 1.86 6.79
CA PHE A 3 9.18 0.61 6.08
C PHE A 3 9.07 -0.57 7.04
N SER A 4 8.31 -1.58 6.63
CA SER A 4 8.15 -2.82 7.40
C SER A 4 9.52 -3.48 7.67
N LEU A 5 9.67 -4.00 8.88
CA LEU A 5 10.93 -4.63 9.33
C LEU A 5 11.18 -5.97 8.64
N SER A 6 10.11 -6.71 8.37
CA SER A 6 10.23 -8.08 7.87
C SER A 6 9.33 -8.32 6.67
N GLN A 7 9.65 -9.41 5.93
CA GLN A 7 8.80 -9.83 4.84
C GLN A 7 7.46 -10.33 5.39
N PRO A 8 6.33 -9.87 4.83
CA PRO A 8 5.02 -10.27 5.33
C PRO A 8 4.72 -11.73 4.97
N LEU A 9 3.88 -12.34 5.80
CA LEU A 9 3.37 -13.68 5.56
C LEU A 9 2.03 -13.61 4.82
N LEU A 10 1.67 -14.69 4.13
CA LEU A 10 0.35 -14.83 3.50
C LEU A 10 -0.75 -14.71 4.57
N ASN A 11 -1.86 -14.12 4.17
CA ASN A 11 -3.03 -13.83 5.03
C ASN A 11 -2.78 -12.80 6.13
N THR A 12 -1.63 -12.13 6.14
CA THR A 12 -1.40 -10.99 7.02
C THR A 12 -2.41 -9.89 6.73
N GLU A 13 -3.00 -9.33 7.76
CA GLU A 13 -3.90 -8.18 7.62
C GLU A 13 -3.12 -6.96 7.17
N VAL A 14 -3.72 -6.20 6.25
CA VAL A 14 -3.12 -4.98 5.72
C VAL A 14 -4.11 -3.82 5.80
N THR A 15 -3.58 -2.62 5.91
CA THR A 15 -4.35 -1.38 5.96
C THR A 15 -3.83 -0.45 4.89
N ALA A 16 -4.71 -0.05 3.98
CA ALA A 16 -4.39 0.89 2.91
C ALA A 16 -5.05 2.24 3.17
N SER A 17 -4.41 3.32 2.74
CA SER A 17 -4.95 4.66 2.82
C SER A 17 -4.79 5.39 1.49
N GLY A 18 -5.77 6.21 1.11
CA GLY A 18 -5.72 6.99 -0.10
C GLY A 18 -6.80 8.07 -0.13
N TYR A 19 -6.66 8.99 -1.06
CA TYR A 19 -7.68 10.01 -1.31
C TYR A 19 -8.67 9.47 -2.35
N SER A 20 -9.58 8.62 -1.87
CA SER A 20 -10.59 7.98 -2.71
C SER A 20 -11.41 9.01 -3.50
N PHE A 21 -11.84 8.62 -4.70
CA PHE A 21 -12.61 9.46 -5.61
C PHE A 21 -11.90 10.78 -5.94
N ASP A 22 -10.58 10.69 -6.19
CA ASP A 22 -9.74 11.82 -6.64
C ASP A 22 -9.80 13.04 -5.72
N GLY A 23 -9.93 12.79 -4.43
CA GLY A 23 -9.95 13.84 -3.42
C GLY A 23 -11.29 14.56 -3.28
N THR A 24 -12.38 13.95 -3.75
CA THR A 24 -13.74 14.46 -3.50
C THR A 24 -14.04 14.48 -2.00
N LEU A 25 -13.43 13.56 -1.25
CA LEU A 25 -13.49 13.57 0.20
C LEU A 25 -12.34 14.43 0.75
N ASP A 26 -12.61 15.21 1.78
CA ASP A 26 -11.64 16.14 2.36
C ASP A 26 -10.52 15.46 3.18
N ALA A 27 -10.64 14.17 3.41
CA ALA A 27 -9.70 13.39 4.20
C ALA A 27 -9.39 12.04 3.53
N PRO A 28 -8.22 11.46 3.82
CA PRO A 28 -7.91 10.12 3.32
C PRO A 28 -8.89 9.08 3.83
N SER A 29 -9.24 8.14 2.97
CA SER A 29 -10.02 6.95 3.32
C SER A 29 -9.09 5.83 3.73
N VAL A 30 -9.55 4.96 4.63
CA VAL A 30 -8.80 3.79 5.08
C VAL A 30 -9.56 2.52 4.70
N THR A 31 -8.85 1.58 4.11
CA THR A 31 -9.41 0.31 3.63
C THR A 31 -8.59 -0.85 4.21
N TYR A 32 -9.28 -1.92 4.59
CA TYR A 32 -8.66 -3.08 5.20
C TYR A 32 -8.74 -4.29 4.26
N GLY A 33 -7.73 -5.15 4.32
CA GLY A 33 -7.69 -6.36 3.54
C GLY A 33 -6.63 -7.33 4.05
N LYS A 34 -6.24 -8.27 3.19
CA LYS A 34 -5.23 -9.28 3.51
C LYS A 34 -4.26 -9.44 2.36
N LEU A 35 -3.06 -9.89 2.69
CA LEU A 35 -2.06 -10.25 1.71
C LEU A 35 -2.39 -11.62 1.12
N SER A 36 -2.53 -11.69 -0.22
CA SER A 36 -2.94 -12.91 -0.93
C SER A 36 -1.76 -13.68 -1.53
N ASP A 37 -0.75 -12.97 -2.05
CA ASP A 37 0.40 -13.58 -2.67
C ASP A 37 1.59 -12.61 -2.63
N LEU A 38 2.79 -13.16 -2.55
CA LEU A 38 4.03 -12.38 -2.51
C LEU A 38 4.52 -11.99 -3.92
N ARG A 39 3.75 -12.31 -4.94
CA ARG A 39 4.11 -12.05 -6.35
C ARG A 39 2.92 -11.48 -7.10
N GLY A 40 3.20 -10.81 -8.22
CA GLY A 40 2.19 -10.36 -9.16
C GLY A 40 1.60 -11.54 -9.97
N LEU A 41 0.63 -11.23 -10.83
CA LEU A 41 -0.08 -12.25 -11.63
C LEU A 41 0.83 -13.06 -12.55
N SER A 42 1.90 -12.46 -13.03
CA SER A 42 2.87 -13.12 -13.93
C SER A 42 4.15 -13.51 -13.20
N GLY A 43 4.12 -13.58 -11.88
CA GLY A 43 5.26 -13.98 -11.05
C GLY A 43 6.23 -12.85 -10.71
N GLU A 44 5.85 -11.60 -10.92
CA GLU A 44 6.70 -10.44 -10.62
C GLU A 44 7.08 -10.41 -9.12
N THR A 45 8.38 -10.35 -8.82
CA THR A 45 8.88 -10.36 -7.45
C THR A 45 8.89 -8.99 -6.77
N ASN A 46 8.70 -7.92 -7.55
CA ASN A 46 8.59 -6.54 -7.04
C ASN A 46 7.15 -6.15 -6.66
N MET A 47 6.20 -7.04 -6.91
CA MET A 47 4.79 -6.81 -6.65
C MET A 47 4.26 -7.81 -5.63
N THR A 48 3.26 -7.38 -4.86
CA THR A 48 2.54 -8.22 -3.91
C THR A 48 1.04 -8.09 -4.20
N ARG A 49 0.34 -9.22 -4.21
CA ARG A 49 -1.10 -9.23 -4.45
C ARG A 49 -1.87 -9.15 -3.13
N LEU A 50 -2.90 -8.32 -3.12
CA LEU A 50 -3.76 -8.12 -1.96
C LEU A 50 -5.19 -8.55 -2.25
N ALA A 51 -5.86 -9.10 -1.24
CA ALA A 51 -7.30 -9.22 -1.16
C ALA A 51 -7.83 -7.97 -0.44
N LEU A 52 -8.02 -6.90 -1.19
CA LEU A 52 -8.39 -5.59 -0.68
C LEU A 52 -9.18 -4.85 -1.76
N LYS A 53 -10.32 -4.28 -1.37
CA LYS A 53 -11.16 -3.52 -2.28
C LYS A 53 -10.72 -2.06 -2.29
N ALA A 54 -9.80 -1.74 -3.20
CA ALA A 54 -9.36 -0.35 -3.40
C ALA A 54 -10.41 0.44 -4.19
N LEU A 55 -10.52 1.71 -3.86
CA LEU A 55 -11.42 2.65 -4.52
C LEU A 55 -10.64 3.52 -5.52
N PRO A 56 -11.33 4.13 -6.52
CA PRO A 56 -10.68 5.08 -7.42
C PRO A 56 -9.98 6.19 -6.64
N GLY A 57 -8.75 6.51 -7.00
CA GLY A 57 -7.93 7.51 -6.31
C GLY A 57 -7.05 6.98 -5.19
N ASP A 58 -7.19 5.71 -4.81
CA ASP A 58 -6.37 5.11 -3.74
C ASP A 58 -4.95 4.76 -4.20
N ALA A 59 -4.72 4.61 -5.51
CA ALA A 59 -3.40 4.32 -6.06
C ALA A 59 -2.36 5.36 -5.62
N GLY A 60 -1.17 4.88 -5.28
CA GLY A 60 -0.10 5.70 -4.72
C GLY A 60 -0.11 5.80 -3.20
N GLY A 61 -1.19 5.37 -2.56
CA GLY A 61 -1.32 5.36 -1.11
C GLY A 61 -0.51 4.25 -0.43
N PRO A 62 -0.16 4.44 0.84
CA PRO A 62 0.60 3.45 1.59
C PRO A 62 -0.26 2.25 1.99
N VAL A 63 0.37 1.09 2.06
CA VAL A 63 -0.21 -0.12 2.64
C VAL A 63 0.66 -0.55 3.82
N LEU A 64 0.04 -0.67 4.99
CA LEU A 64 0.73 -0.93 6.24
C LEU A 64 0.51 -2.37 6.72
N ASP A 65 1.51 -2.90 7.40
CA ASP A 65 1.39 -4.14 8.16
C ASP A 65 0.70 -3.89 9.54
N PRO A 66 0.38 -4.92 10.31
CA PRO A 66 -0.26 -4.73 11.62
C PRO A 66 0.58 -3.94 12.64
N ASN A 67 1.88 -3.86 12.45
CA ASN A 67 2.79 -3.11 13.32
C ASN A 67 2.94 -1.64 12.90
N GLY A 68 2.30 -1.25 11.79
CA GLY A 68 2.34 0.11 11.26
C GLY A 68 3.51 0.39 10.32
N GLY A 69 4.27 -0.62 9.91
CA GLY A 69 5.32 -0.49 8.91
C GLY A 69 4.73 -0.49 7.49
N VAL A 70 5.35 0.25 6.59
CA VAL A 70 4.92 0.32 5.19
C VAL A 70 5.37 -0.93 4.45
N LEU A 71 4.41 -1.73 3.99
CA LEU A 71 4.65 -2.92 3.15
C LEU A 71 4.87 -2.55 1.70
N GLY A 72 4.28 -1.47 1.25
CA GLY A 72 4.37 -1.05 -0.13
C GLY A 72 3.44 0.10 -0.47
N MET A 73 3.37 0.39 -1.76
CA MET A 73 2.52 1.45 -2.33
C MET A 73 1.48 0.81 -3.25
N LEU A 74 0.24 1.20 -3.09
CA LEU A 74 -0.86 0.67 -3.89
C LEU A 74 -0.71 1.10 -5.35
N LEU A 75 -0.78 0.14 -6.26
CA LEU A 75 -0.71 0.37 -7.69
C LEU A 75 -2.10 0.60 -8.28
N PRO A 76 -2.20 1.33 -9.40
CA PRO A 76 -3.45 1.40 -10.15
C PRO A 76 -3.89 0.00 -10.56
N LYS A 77 -5.20 -0.23 -10.60
CA LYS A 77 -5.74 -1.50 -11.04
C LYS A 77 -5.36 -1.73 -12.51
N PRO A 78 -4.80 -2.90 -12.85
CA PRO A 78 -4.46 -3.17 -14.24
C PRO A 78 -5.70 -3.11 -15.14
N THR A 79 -5.61 -2.33 -16.20
CA THR A 79 -6.64 -2.29 -17.24
C THR A 79 -6.18 -3.17 -18.39
N SER A 80 -6.82 -4.33 -18.54
CA SER A 80 -6.63 -5.19 -19.69
C SER A 80 -7.94 -5.30 -20.44
N LYS A 81 -7.90 -5.16 -21.76
CA LYS A 81 -9.08 -5.35 -22.61
C LYS A 81 -9.62 -6.77 -22.55
N ASP A 82 -8.75 -7.73 -22.20
CA ASP A 82 -9.06 -9.17 -22.24
C ASP A 82 -9.31 -9.77 -20.86
N ARG A 83 -9.05 -9.02 -19.77
CA ARG A 83 -9.24 -9.50 -18.41
C ARG A 83 -9.78 -8.39 -17.51
N SER A 84 -10.93 -8.65 -16.92
CA SER A 84 -11.39 -7.86 -15.79
C SER A 84 -11.07 -8.62 -14.51
N LEU A 85 -10.31 -7.98 -13.61
CA LEU A 85 -10.01 -8.55 -12.31
C LEU A 85 -11.16 -8.28 -11.33
N PRO A 86 -11.40 -9.18 -10.36
CA PRO A 86 -12.33 -8.90 -9.29
C PRO A 86 -11.97 -7.60 -8.55
N ASP A 87 -12.97 -6.94 -7.96
CA ASP A 87 -12.78 -5.66 -7.27
C ASP A 87 -11.83 -5.75 -6.07
N ASP A 88 -11.72 -6.93 -5.47
CA ASP A 88 -10.87 -7.19 -4.31
C ASP A 88 -9.46 -7.68 -4.68
N VAL A 89 -9.11 -7.74 -5.96
CA VAL A 89 -7.75 -8.06 -6.40
C VAL A 89 -7.00 -6.79 -6.75
N ASN A 90 -6.01 -6.46 -5.95
CA ASN A 90 -5.16 -5.28 -6.13
C ASN A 90 -3.70 -5.65 -5.86
N PHE A 91 -2.79 -4.77 -6.28
CA PHE A 91 -1.35 -4.99 -6.17
C PHE A 91 -0.67 -3.81 -5.51
N ILE A 92 0.42 -4.11 -4.81
CA ILE A 92 1.35 -3.10 -4.32
C ILE A 92 2.72 -3.34 -4.95
N VAL A 93 3.48 -2.27 -5.15
CA VAL A 93 4.92 -2.38 -5.27
C VAL A 93 5.45 -2.56 -3.84
N ASN A 94 6.28 -3.59 -3.63
CA ASN A 94 6.70 -3.94 -2.27
C ASN A 94 7.72 -2.96 -1.69
N HIS A 95 7.89 -2.99 -0.37
CA HIS A 95 8.75 -2.04 0.34
C HIS A 95 10.23 -2.16 -0.05
N LYS A 96 10.68 -3.34 -0.39
CA LYS A 96 12.06 -3.56 -0.83
C LYS A 96 12.34 -2.78 -2.13
N THR A 97 11.43 -2.88 -3.10
CA THR A 97 11.55 -2.15 -4.36
C THR A 97 11.47 -0.64 -4.15
N LEU A 98 10.60 -0.16 -3.26
CA LEU A 98 10.52 1.25 -2.92
C LEU A 98 11.81 1.74 -2.29
N GLN A 99 12.42 0.96 -1.40
CA GLN A 99 13.72 1.28 -0.80
C GLN A 99 14.81 1.39 -1.85
N GLU A 100 14.83 0.49 -2.83
CA GLU A 100 15.79 0.52 -3.95
C GLU A 100 15.61 1.78 -4.80
N ILE A 101 14.38 2.17 -5.08
CA ILE A 101 14.07 3.40 -5.84
C ILE A 101 14.55 4.64 -5.08
N LEU A 102 14.29 4.72 -3.78
CA LEU A 102 14.73 5.83 -2.94
C LEU A 102 16.27 5.89 -2.87
N ALA A 103 16.94 4.75 -2.72
CA ALA A 103 18.40 4.68 -2.71
C ALA A 103 18.99 5.18 -4.03
N GLY A 104 18.37 4.86 -5.16
CA GLY A 104 18.77 5.36 -6.49
C GLY A 104 18.63 6.87 -6.62
N SER A 105 17.80 7.50 -5.81
CA SER A 105 17.61 8.96 -5.76
C SER A 105 18.42 9.63 -4.64
N GLY A 106 19.30 8.89 -3.99
CA GLY A 106 20.13 9.41 -2.90
C GLY A 106 19.40 9.52 -1.55
N MET A 107 18.24 8.88 -1.42
CA MET A 107 17.46 8.91 -0.18
C MET A 107 17.46 7.53 0.48
N ALA A 108 17.47 7.51 1.82
CA ALA A 108 17.34 6.30 2.59
C ALA A 108 16.01 6.31 3.34
N GLY A 109 15.21 5.27 3.18
CA GLY A 109 14.00 5.06 3.96
C GLY A 109 14.34 4.52 5.35
N LYS A 110 13.58 4.96 6.35
CA LYS A 110 13.69 4.40 7.69
C LYS A 110 12.97 3.05 7.75
N ILE A 111 13.54 2.12 8.51
CA ILE A 111 12.93 0.81 8.77
C ILE A 111 12.33 0.84 10.17
N SER A 112 11.10 0.36 10.30
CA SER A 112 10.41 0.27 11.59
C SER A 112 11.14 -0.69 12.51
N SER A 113 11.25 -0.34 13.79
CA SER A 113 11.75 -1.24 14.83
C SER A 113 10.60 -1.92 15.58
N SER A 114 9.36 -1.64 15.24
CA SER A 114 8.19 -2.18 15.93
C SER A 114 7.96 -3.65 15.55
N THR A 115 7.85 -4.49 16.56
CA THR A 115 7.51 -5.91 16.43
C THR A 115 6.15 -6.22 17.04
N THR A 116 5.46 -5.21 17.57
CA THR A 116 4.18 -5.34 18.26
C THR A 116 3.06 -4.75 17.42
N PRO A 117 1.95 -5.48 17.20
CA PRO A 117 0.78 -4.92 16.52
C PRO A 117 0.20 -3.74 17.27
N ILE A 118 -0.29 -2.76 16.52
CA ILE A 118 -1.04 -1.61 17.07
C ILE A 118 -2.52 -1.79 16.78
N ASP A 119 -3.38 -1.13 17.56
CA ASP A 119 -4.82 -1.29 17.37
C ASP A 119 -5.29 -0.64 16.05
N ALA A 120 -6.50 -1.01 15.62
CA ALA A 120 -7.05 -0.57 14.33
C ALA A 120 -7.22 0.94 14.26
N LEU A 121 -7.56 1.61 15.36
CA LEU A 121 -7.73 3.06 15.38
C LEU A 121 -6.40 3.78 15.20
N ASP A 122 -5.36 3.37 15.92
CA ASP A 122 -4.03 3.95 15.81
C ASP A 122 -3.40 3.67 14.45
N LEU A 123 -3.64 2.48 13.91
CA LEU A 123 -3.20 2.08 12.58
C LEU A 123 -3.84 2.97 11.50
N SER A 124 -5.15 3.23 11.60
CA SER A 124 -5.87 4.12 10.70
C SER A 124 -5.36 5.56 10.76
N LYS A 125 -5.10 6.07 11.96
CA LYS A 125 -4.54 7.41 12.15
C LYS A 125 -3.14 7.52 11.55
N LYS A 126 -2.31 6.49 11.74
CA LYS A 126 -0.95 6.45 11.18
C LYS A 126 -0.99 6.42 9.65
N ALA A 127 -1.83 5.58 9.07
CA ALA A 127 -1.99 5.49 7.62
C ALA A 127 -2.46 6.82 7.02
N ALA A 128 -3.50 7.41 7.58
CA ALA A 128 -4.03 8.71 7.12
C ALA A 128 -2.99 9.84 7.27
N GLY A 129 -2.25 9.85 8.38
CA GLY A 129 -1.24 10.87 8.66
C GLY A 129 -0.04 10.86 7.71
N MET A 130 0.22 9.76 7.03
CA MET A 130 1.30 9.67 6.04
C MET A 130 0.81 9.77 4.60
N THR A 131 -0.48 9.95 4.37
CA THR A 131 -1.08 10.02 3.04
C THR A 131 -1.28 11.47 2.63
N ALA A 132 -0.84 11.81 1.41
CA ALA A 132 -0.97 13.16 0.86
C ALA A 132 -1.57 13.10 -0.55
N LEU A 133 -2.44 14.05 -0.85
CA LEU A 133 -2.97 14.21 -2.20
C LEU A 133 -2.02 15.05 -3.04
N VAL A 134 -1.52 14.46 -4.12
CA VAL A 134 -0.63 15.14 -5.06
C VAL A 134 -1.41 15.53 -6.30
N ARG A 135 -1.39 16.80 -6.67
CA ARG A 135 -2.03 17.31 -7.88
C ARG A 135 -1.03 18.12 -8.70
N CYS A 136 -1.13 17.97 -10.01
CA CYS A 136 -0.39 18.81 -10.95
C CYS A 136 -1.31 19.91 -11.47
N TRP A 137 -0.79 21.12 -11.50
CA TRP A 137 -1.51 22.30 -12.03
C TRP A 137 -0.79 22.78 -13.29
N ASP A 138 -1.56 23.01 -14.34
CA ASP A 138 -1.05 23.61 -15.58
C ASP A 138 -1.06 25.13 -15.49
#